data_3ae97c133e89a51ec6e6d1bc11d542c1
#
_entry.id   3ae97c133e89a51ec6e6d1bc11d542c1
#
_cell.length_a   1.000
_cell.length_b   1.000
_cell.length_c   1.000
_cell.angle_alpha   90.00
_cell.angle_beta   90.00
_cell.angle_gamma   90.00
#
_symmetry.space_group_name_H-M   'P 1'
#
loop_
_entity.id
_entity.type
_entity.pdbx_description
1 polymer ?
#
loop_
_entity_poly.entity_id
_entity_poly.type
_entity_poly.pdbx_seq_one_letter_code
_entity_poly.pdbx_strand_id
1 'polypeptide(L)'
;MNIPNNTHINIICIDFLKFDATEKYDLAVGNPPYANLKDKSKEMLHRLAENVNTETNDLAEFFLEKCLRIADYTALVLNKTILSSGEYKLTRELLAKVCIDKIIDFGRYGFSELSIETIALMVDVKRKPGETFIKNLKYNIFLNQKQSYITDSQFPYYIIYRNDEFDAVASKLEFGIFDVFRDRQITKKNTVSQNEENCIRVIKARNILDDGTVIDIPGYDMFIDYERNQQLTAMQYINDMSIYLTPNMTYKPRVIRNVENVVPDGSVAVLLPKDGRDISDEQLSFFATDEYRKFYFVARNMSTQSINVDKTSVFFYGVKRDDE
;
A
#
# COMPACT_ATOMS: atom_id res chain seq x y z
N MET A 1 11.54 -7.00 37.10
CA MET A 1 10.12 -7.42 36.98
C MET A 1 9.97 -8.60 37.97
N ASN A 2 9.13 -8.49 39.00
CA ASN A 2 8.89 -9.59 39.92
C ASN A 2 7.86 -10.53 39.28
N ILE A 3 8.29 -11.74 38.92
CA ILE A 3 7.41 -12.79 38.43
C ILE A 3 6.65 -13.37 39.65
N PRO A 4 5.31 -13.50 39.60
CA PRO A 4 4.55 -14.10 40.68
C PRO A 4 5.02 -15.53 40.99
N ASN A 5 5.02 -15.92 42.25
CA ASN A 5 5.54 -17.22 42.70
C ASN A 5 4.85 -18.47 42.11
N ASN A 6 3.70 -18.29 41.42
CA ASN A 6 2.92 -19.35 40.77
C ASN A 6 3.08 -19.38 39.24
N THR A 7 4.10 -18.72 38.71
CA THR A 7 4.32 -18.67 37.26
C THR A 7 5.16 -19.86 36.82
N HIS A 8 4.63 -20.66 35.90
CA HIS A 8 5.38 -21.70 35.19
C HIS A 8 5.90 -21.14 33.86
N ILE A 9 7.21 -21.22 33.66
CA ILE A 9 7.84 -20.79 32.43
C ILE A 9 8.32 -22.03 31.70
N ASN A 10 7.85 -22.19 30.43
CA ASN A 10 8.33 -23.23 29.53
C ASN A 10 8.99 -22.57 28.32
N ILE A 11 10.27 -22.88 28.07
CA ILE A 11 11.04 -22.33 26.97
C ILE A 11 11.25 -23.43 25.92
N ILE A 12 10.74 -23.19 24.71
CA ILE A 12 10.85 -24.13 23.59
C ILE A 12 11.66 -23.45 22.50
N CYS A 13 12.79 -24.03 22.11
CA CYS A 13 13.63 -23.56 21.01
C CYS A 13 13.26 -24.36 19.74
N ILE A 14 12.40 -23.79 18.91
CA ILE A 14 11.92 -24.39 17.67
C ILE A 14 11.59 -23.32 16.64
N ASP A 15 11.64 -23.66 15.35
CA ASP A 15 10.99 -22.86 14.33
C ASP A 15 9.50 -22.78 14.60
N PHE A 16 8.98 -21.59 14.81
CA PHE A 16 7.57 -21.39 15.17
C PHE A 16 6.61 -21.99 14.14
N LEU A 17 6.93 -21.91 12.84
CA LEU A 17 6.09 -22.51 11.80
C LEU A 17 6.04 -24.07 11.89
N LYS A 18 7.04 -24.69 12.54
CA LYS A 18 7.09 -26.14 12.81
C LYS A 18 6.53 -26.52 14.19
N PHE A 19 6.17 -25.53 15.02
CA PHE A 19 5.59 -25.79 16.32
C PHE A 19 4.15 -26.29 16.18
N ASP A 20 3.86 -27.47 16.70
CA ASP A 20 2.51 -28.04 16.74
C ASP A 20 1.93 -27.83 18.14
N ALA A 21 0.93 -26.93 18.25
CA ALA A 21 0.23 -26.67 19.49
C ALA A 21 -0.67 -27.87 19.84
N THR A 22 -0.49 -28.42 21.06
CA THR A 22 -1.32 -29.54 21.56
C THR A 22 -2.63 -29.07 22.19
N GLU A 23 -2.73 -27.77 22.49
CA GLU A 23 -3.89 -27.11 23.07
C GLU A 23 -3.99 -25.68 22.57
N LYS A 24 -5.13 -25.04 22.78
CA LYS A 24 -5.34 -23.65 22.44
C LYS A 24 -4.88 -22.76 23.59
N TYR A 25 -4.15 -21.70 23.26
CA TYR A 25 -3.65 -20.71 24.22
C TYR A 25 -4.64 -19.57 24.40
N ASP A 26 -4.65 -18.94 25.57
CA ASP A 26 -5.46 -17.74 25.81
C ASP A 26 -4.92 -16.55 25.01
N LEU A 27 -3.59 -16.44 24.88
CA LEU A 27 -2.92 -15.29 24.27
C LEU A 27 -1.66 -15.68 23.52
N ALA A 28 -1.53 -15.21 22.29
CA ALA A 28 -0.28 -15.20 21.52
C ALA A 28 0.22 -13.76 21.36
N VAL A 29 1.46 -13.50 21.77
CA VAL A 29 2.12 -12.18 21.65
C VAL A 29 3.45 -12.34 20.96
N GLY A 30 3.76 -11.48 20.01
CA GLY A 30 5.04 -11.57 19.33
C GLY A 30 5.35 -10.42 18.39
N ASN A 31 6.58 -10.46 17.92
CA ASN A 31 7.09 -9.63 16.83
C ASN A 31 7.73 -10.58 15.80
N PRO A 32 6.98 -11.04 14.80
CA PRO A 32 7.48 -11.99 13.82
C PRO A 32 8.55 -11.37 12.92
N PRO A 33 9.40 -12.19 12.26
CA PRO A 33 10.41 -11.69 11.36
C PRO A 33 9.79 -11.10 10.09
N TYR A 34 10.25 -9.91 9.69
CA TYR A 34 9.84 -9.23 8.45
C TYR A 34 10.72 -9.69 7.28
N ALA A 35 10.47 -10.87 6.81
CA ALA A 35 11.23 -11.48 5.74
C ALA A 35 10.37 -12.42 4.91
N ASN A 36 10.77 -12.65 3.67
CA ASN A 36 10.09 -13.63 2.83
C ASN A 36 10.54 -15.04 3.16
N LEU A 37 9.62 -15.99 3.08
CA LEU A 37 9.88 -17.42 3.19
C LEU A 37 10.89 -17.85 2.12
N LYS A 38 12.03 -18.36 2.58
CA LYS A 38 13.09 -18.89 1.70
C LYS A 38 12.99 -20.40 1.48
N ASP A 39 12.58 -21.11 2.53
CA ASP A 39 12.41 -22.55 2.49
C ASP A 39 11.08 -22.90 1.79
N LYS A 40 11.20 -23.50 0.60
CA LYS A 40 10.08 -24.00 -0.20
C LYS A 40 10.06 -25.53 -0.22
N SER A 41 10.58 -26.18 0.82
CA SER A 41 10.52 -27.63 0.96
C SER A 41 9.07 -28.12 0.92
N LYS A 42 8.88 -29.39 0.48
CA LYS A 42 7.53 -30.01 0.48
C LYS A 42 6.91 -30.05 1.89
N GLU A 43 7.73 -30.24 2.91
CA GLU A 43 7.30 -30.22 4.32
C GLU A 43 6.77 -28.85 4.72
N MET A 44 7.51 -27.78 4.39
CA MET A 44 7.08 -26.42 4.71
C MET A 44 5.81 -26.05 3.92
N LEU A 45 5.74 -26.34 2.64
CA LEU A 45 4.56 -26.11 1.83
C LEU A 45 3.34 -26.88 2.34
N HIS A 46 3.53 -28.11 2.84
CA HIS A 46 2.43 -28.86 3.46
C HIS A 46 1.92 -28.18 4.72
N ARG A 47 2.83 -27.68 5.59
CA ARG A 47 2.45 -26.96 6.81
C ARG A 47 1.74 -25.62 6.51
N LEU A 48 2.12 -24.94 5.45
CA LEU A 48 1.48 -23.70 4.99
C LEU A 48 0.20 -23.97 4.21
N ALA A 49 -0.10 -25.19 3.81
CA ALA A 49 -1.35 -25.54 3.11
C ALA A 49 -2.60 -25.27 3.95
N GLU A 50 -2.47 -25.12 5.27
CA GLU A 50 -3.57 -24.72 6.15
C GLU A 50 -3.80 -23.20 6.18
N ASN A 51 -2.91 -22.40 5.58
CA ASN A 51 -3.06 -20.96 5.53
C ASN A 51 -4.09 -20.55 4.49
N VAL A 52 -4.86 -19.51 4.84
CA VAL A 52 -5.87 -18.92 3.94
C VAL A 52 -5.20 -18.11 2.85
N ASN A 53 -4.16 -17.33 3.23
CA ASN A 53 -3.45 -16.53 2.25
C ASN A 53 -2.36 -17.33 1.54
N THR A 54 -2.60 -17.61 0.27
CA THR A 54 -1.67 -18.32 -0.63
C THR A 54 -0.92 -17.38 -1.59
N GLU A 55 -1.16 -16.08 -1.51
CA GLU A 55 -0.60 -15.09 -2.45
C GLU A 55 0.68 -14.43 -1.93
N THR A 56 0.94 -14.53 -0.63
CA THR A 56 2.13 -13.94 -0.01
C THR A 56 3.22 -14.97 0.29
N ASN A 57 4.46 -14.47 0.42
CA ASN A 57 5.59 -15.22 0.99
C ASN A 57 6.07 -14.58 2.30
N ASP A 58 5.35 -13.64 2.87
CA ASP A 58 5.73 -12.94 4.10
C ASP A 58 5.65 -13.85 5.32
N LEU A 59 6.77 -14.03 6.02
CA LEU A 59 6.81 -14.81 7.24
C LEU A 59 5.91 -14.27 8.33
N ALA A 60 5.81 -12.95 8.48
CA ALA A 60 4.99 -12.34 9.51
C ALA A 60 3.49 -12.65 9.32
N GLU A 61 3.05 -12.79 8.07
CA GLU A 61 1.69 -13.19 7.73
C GLU A 61 1.43 -14.65 8.13
N PHE A 62 2.34 -15.57 7.81
CA PHE A 62 2.22 -16.97 8.24
C PHE A 62 2.20 -17.13 9.76
N PHE A 63 2.98 -16.31 10.46
CA PHE A 63 2.93 -16.23 11.93
C PHE A 63 1.56 -15.74 12.42
N LEU A 64 1.01 -14.71 11.80
CA LEU A 64 -0.31 -14.18 12.15
C LEU A 64 -1.37 -15.27 12.02
N GLU A 65 -1.50 -15.88 10.85
CA GLU A 65 -2.51 -16.92 10.63
C GLU A 65 -2.34 -18.09 11.61
N LYS A 66 -1.11 -18.51 11.88
CA LYS A 66 -0.85 -19.55 12.87
C LYS A 66 -1.28 -19.12 14.27
N CYS A 67 -0.95 -17.90 14.71
CA CYS A 67 -1.38 -17.38 16.00
C CYS A 67 -2.91 -17.33 16.13
N LEU A 68 -3.63 -16.93 15.08
CA LEU A 68 -5.10 -16.92 15.06
C LEU A 68 -5.71 -18.32 15.20
N ARG A 69 -4.99 -19.36 14.75
CA ARG A 69 -5.44 -20.75 14.90
C ARG A 69 -5.20 -21.30 16.31
N ILE A 70 -4.04 -20.99 16.91
CA ILE A 70 -3.62 -21.60 18.18
C ILE A 70 -3.95 -20.78 19.41
N ALA A 71 -4.40 -19.54 19.27
CA ALA A 71 -4.71 -18.67 20.41
C ALA A 71 -6.10 -18.04 20.30
N ASP A 72 -6.70 -17.74 21.45
CA ASP A 72 -7.99 -17.03 21.53
C ASP A 72 -7.84 -15.53 21.28
N TYR A 73 -6.74 -14.97 21.76
CA TYR A 73 -6.38 -13.56 21.53
C TYR A 73 -4.96 -13.49 20.96
N THR A 74 -4.77 -12.70 19.95
CA THR A 74 -3.46 -12.53 19.27
C THR A 74 -3.06 -11.06 19.27
N ALA A 75 -1.82 -10.76 19.64
CA ALA A 75 -1.24 -9.41 19.63
C ALA A 75 0.13 -9.46 18.95
N LEU A 76 0.21 -9.02 17.69
CA LEU A 76 1.45 -9.06 16.91
C LEU A 76 1.83 -7.68 16.41
N VAL A 77 3.15 -7.44 16.38
CA VAL A 77 3.71 -6.27 15.67
C VAL A 77 3.97 -6.69 14.21
N LEU A 78 3.35 -5.99 13.27
CA LEU A 78 3.33 -6.33 11.85
C LEU A 78 3.71 -5.13 10.98
N ASN A 79 4.13 -5.38 9.75
CA ASN A 79 4.27 -4.34 8.76
C ASN A 79 2.89 -3.71 8.45
N LYS A 80 2.82 -2.38 8.45
CA LYS A 80 1.58 -1.64 8.18
C LYS A 80 0.99 -1.94 6.79
N THR A 81 1.80 -2.43 5.86
CA THR A 81 1.35 -2.84 4.52
C THR A 81 0.27 -3.92 4.53
N ILE A 82 0.14 -4.69 5.61
CA ILE A 82 -0.96 -5.66 5.78
C ILE A 82 -2.34 -5.01 5.62
N LEU A 83 -2.48 -3.74 5.97
CA LEU A 83 -3.72 -3.00 5.83
C LEU A 83 -4.10 -2.73 4.37
N SER A 84 -3.13 -2.65 3.44
CA SER A 84 -3.37 -2.07 2.10
C SER A 84 -2.71 -2.79 0.92
N SER A 85 -1.64 -3.56 1.10
CA SER A 85 -1.00 -4.25 -0.03
C SER A 85 -1.88 -5.37 -0.59
N GLY A 86 -1.85 -5.57 -1.91
CA GLY A 86 -2.66 -6.55 -2.62
C GLY A 86 -2.42 -7.98 -2.14
N GLU A 87 -1.16 -8.34 -1.85
CA GLU A 87 -0.76 -9.68 -1.39
C GLU A 87 -1.42 -10.12 -0.06
N TYR A 88 -1.97 -9.17 0.74
CA TYR A 88 -2.67 -9.48 1.99
C TYR A 88 -4.20 -9.42 1.86
N LYS A 89 -4.74 -9.47 0.65
CA LYS A 89 -6.18 -9.42 0.45
C LYS A 89 -6.90 -10.56 1.21
N LEU A 90 -6.43 -11.78 1.04
CA LEU A 90 -7.02 -12.96 1.71
C LEU A 90 -6.86 -12.89 3.23
N THR A 91 -5.74 -12.38 3.73
CA THR A 91 -5.52 -12.14 5.16
C THR A 91 -6.53 -11.13 5.71
N ARG A 92 -6.79 -10.04 4.99
CA ARG A 92 -7.82 -9.06 5.38
C ARG A 92 -9.23 -9.65 5.36
N GLU A 93 -9.56 -10.50 4.40
CA GLU A 93 -10.84 -11.23 4.36
C GLU A 93 -11.00 -12.18 5.55
N LEU A 94 -9.91 -12.80 6.02
CA LEU A 94 -9.89 -13.58 7.25
C LEU A 94 -10.12 -12.71 8.47
N LEU A 95 -9.38 -11.61 8.60
CA LEU A 95 -9.49 -10.67 9.72
C LEU A 95 -10.87 -9.99 9.81
N ALA A 96 -11.54 -9.78 8.67
CA ALA A 96 -12.89 -9.21 8.64
C ALA A 96 -13.95 -10.09 9.32
N LYS A 97 -13.68 -11.39 9.49
CA LYS A 97 -14.61 -12.37 10.10
C LYS A 97 -14.48 -12.46 11.62
N VAL A 98 -13.42 -11.93 12.20
CA VAL A 98 -13.11 -11.96 13.63
C VAL A 98 -13.02 -10.54 14.20
N CYS A 99 -13.00 -10.38 15.51
CA CYS A 99 -12.91 -9.05 16.12
C CYS A 99 -11.48 -8.51 16.05
N ILE A 100 -11.27 -7.48 15.27
CA ILE A 100 -10.07 -6.64 15.36
C ILE A 100 -10.28 -5.70 16.55
N ASP A 101 -9.75 -6.06 17.71
CA ASP A 101 -9.96 -5.32 18.96
C ASP A 101 -9.21 -3.98 18.95
N LYS A 102 -7.91 -4.02 18.56
CA LYS A 102 -7.07 -2.82 18.54
C LYS A 102 -6.08 -2.81 17.38
N ILE A 103 -5.82 -1.60 16.89
CA ILE A 103 -4.71 -1.30 15.96
C ILE A 103 -3.92 -0.12 16.54
N ILE A 104 -2.65 -0.34 16.87
CA ILE A 104 -1.75 0.73 17.30
C ILE A 104 -0.76 0.98 16.16
N ASP A 105 -0.87 2.13 15.53
CA ASP A 105 0.02 2.56 14.45
C ASP A 105 1.24 3.28 15.04
N PHE A 106 2.39 2.62 14.96
CA PHE A 106 3.67 3.17 15.39
C PHE A 106 4.27 4.11 14.34
N GLY A 107 3.78 4.08 13.09
CA GLY A 107 4.46 4.71 11.98
C GLY A 107 5.91 4.22 11.90
N ARG A 108 6.86 5.15 11.81
CA ARG A 108 8.30 4.86 11.83
C ARG A 108 8.91 4.77 13.22
N TYR A 109 8.15 5.10 14.26
CA TYR A 109 8.68 5.16 15.63
C TYR A 109 8.77 3.79 16.30
N GLY A 110 8.21 2.73 15.69
CA GLY A 110 8.26 1.38 16.23
C GLY A 110 9.68 0.82 16.34
N PHE A 111 10.54 1.17 15.38
CA PHE A 111 11.92 0.68 15.32
C PHE A 111 12.84 1.78 14.76
N SER A 112 13.76 2.27 15.60
CA SER A 112 14.64 3.42 15.29
C SER A 112 15.58 3.19 14.10
N GLU A 113 15.92 1.94 13.80
CA GLU A 113 16.88 1.56 12.76
C GLU A 113 16.23 1.09 11.46
N LEU A 114 14.92 0.87 11.45
CA LEU A 114 14.20 0.36 10.28
C LEU A 114 13.30 1.44 9.68
N SER A 115 13.48 1.67 8.39
CA SER A 115 12.59 2.56 7.62
C SER A 115 11.25 1.89 7.26
N ILE A 116 10.67 1.09 8.17
CA ILE A 116 9.44 0.35 7.96
C ILE A 116 8.35 0.91 8.88
N GLU A 117 7.18 1.20 8.33
CA GLU A 117 6.00 1.53 9.15
C GLU A 117 5.39 0.26 9.71
N THR A 118 5.14 0.25 11.01
CA THR A 118 4.62 -0.91 11.74
C THR A 118 3.35 -0.58 12.52
N ILE A 119 2.56 -1.62 12.76
CA ILE A 119 1.38 -1.59 13.62
C ILE A 119 1.46 -2.71 14.66
N ALA A 120 0.85 -2.52 15.83
CA ALA A 120 0.43 -3.66 16.64
C ALA A 120 -1.02 -3.97 16.29
N LEU A 121 -1.26 -5.17 15.81
CA LEU A 121 -2.58 -5.70 15.51
C LEU A 121 -3.03 -6.65 16.62
N MET A 122 -4.17 -6.37 17.23
CA MET A 122 -4.77 -7.17 18.30
C MET A 122 -6.11 -7.73 17.85
N VAL A 123 -6.24 -9.05 17.90
CA VAL A 123 -7.39 -9.78 17.36
C VAL A 123 -7.92 -10.75 18.40
N ASP A 124 -9.22 -10.72 18.64
CA ASP A 124 -9.95 -11.68 19.46
C ASP A 124 -10.76 -12.61 18.54
N VAL A 125 -10.35 -13.86 18.44
CA VAL A 125 -11.00 -14.83 17.53
C VAL A 125 -12.32 -15.40 18.08
N LYS A 126 -12.60 -15.22 19.39
CA LYS A 126 -13.87 -15.63 20.01
C LYS A 126 -14.98 -14.62 19.81
N ARG A 127 -14.63 -13.35 19.59
CA ARG A 127 -15.59 -12.27 19.41
C ARG A 127 -15.92 -12.06 17.96
N LYS A 128 -17.16 -11.71 17.70
CA LYS A 128 -17.60 -11.23 16.38
C LYS A 128 -17.07 -9.81 16.13
N PRO A 129 -16.92 -9.40 14.85
CA PRO A 129 -16.59 -8.03 14.50
C PRO A 129 -17.49 -7.02 15.21
N GLY A 130 -16.91 -6.00 15.77
CA GLY A 130 -17.59 -4.96 16.55
C GLY A 130 -16.93 -3.61 16.36
N GLU A 131 -16.50 -3.01 17.44
CA GLU A 131 -15.70 -1.78 17.42
C GLU A 131 -14.20 -2.11 17.48
N THR A 132 -13.42 -1.32 16.77
CA THR A 132 -11.96 -1.39 16.76
C THR A 132 -11.40 -0.10 17.33
N PHE A 133 -10.57 -0.21 18.37
CA PHE A 133 -9.81 0.90 18.89
C PHE A 133 -8.56 1.14 18.04
N ILE A 134 -8.36 2.38 17.56
CA ILE A 134 -7.24 2.77 16.71
C ILE A 134 -6.46 3.89 17.39
N LYS A 135 -5.14 3.68 17.52
CA LYS A 135 -4.23 4.69 18.06
C LYS A 135 -3.10 4.93 17.07
N ASN A 136 -2.90 6.21 16.70
CA ASN A 136 -1.73 6.62 15.92
C ASN A 136 -0.77 7.37 16.83
N LEU A 137 0.45 6.87 16.99
CA LEU A 137 1.43 7.47 17.89
C LEU A 137 2.07 8.74 17.29
N LYS A 138 2.20 8.80 15.97
CA LYS A 138 2.81 9.94 15.28
C LYS A 138 1.93 11.19 15.34
N TYR A 139 0.63 11.01 15.09
CA TYR A 139 -0.32 12.12 15.01
C TYR A 139 -1.15 12.29 16.28
N ASN A 140 -0.90 11.46 17.31
CA ASN A 140 -1.64 11.43 18.57
C ASN A 140 -3.16 11.31 18.37
N ILE A 141 -3.56 10.45 17.44
CA ILE A 141 -4.97 10.19 17.10
C ILE A 141 -5.47 8.99 17.92
N PHE A 142 -6.68 9.12 18.44
CA PHE A 142 -7.40 8.05 19.15
C PHE A 142 -8.80 7.97 18.55
N LEU A 143 -9.16 6.82 17.99
CA LEU A 143 -10.45 6.56 17.38
C LEU A 143 -11.04 5.27 17.93
N ASN A 144 -12.36 5.22 18.04
CA ASN A 144 -13.11 4.00 18.24
C ASN A 144 -14.12 3.91 17.10
N GLN A 145 -13.97 2.92 16.21
CA GLN A 145 -14.73 2.84 14.98
C GLN A 145 -15.37 1.46 14.82
N LYS A 146 -16.55 1.41 14.21
CA LYS A 146 -17.13 0.13 13.79
C LYS A 146 -16.17 -0.58 12.83
N GLN A 147 -15.85 -1.83 13.13
CA GLN A 147 -14.96 -2.61 12.26
C GLN A 147 -15.49 -2.67 10.83
N SER A 148 -16.81 -2.85 10.63
CA SER A 148 -17.44 -2.85 9.31
C SER A 148 -17.22 -1.57 8.52
N TYR A 149 -17.00 -0.44 9.19
CA TYR A 149 -16.75 0.84 8.54
C TYR A 149 -15.32 0.93 7.99
N ILE A 150 -14.34 0.45 8.74
CA ILE A 150 -12.92 0.47 8.32
C ILE A 150 -12.56 -0.68 7.38
N THR A 151 -13.36 -1.75 7.36
CA THR A 151 -13.16 -2.93 6.50
C THR A 151 -14.16 -3.01 5.35
N ASP A 152 -14.82 -1.90 5.03
CA ASP A 152 -15.86 -1.83 4.01
C ASP A 152 -15.36 -2.31 2.65
N SER A 153 -16.05 -3.31 2.09
CA SER A 153 -15.68 -3.98 0.84
C SER A 153 -15.82 -3.11 -0.42
N GLN A 154 -16.46 -1.94 -0.32
CA GLN A 154 -16.47 -0.98 -1.42
C GLN A 154 -15.06 -0.44 -1.74
N PHE A 155 -14.13 -0.53 -0.78
CA PHE A 155 -12.73 -0.15 -0.95
C PHE A 155 -11.83 -1.38 -1.07
N PRO A 156 -10.70 -1.29 -1.79
CA PRO A 156 -9.84 -2.44 -2.07
C PRO A 156 -9.08 -2.95 -0.84
N TYR A 157 -9.08 -2.17 0.25
CA TYR A 157 -8.38 -2.51 1.48
C TYR A 157 -8.91 -1.73 2.69
N TYR A 158 -8.40 -2.01 3.89
CA TYR A 158 -8.81 -1.36 5.13
C TYR A 158 -8.37 0.09 5.21
N ILE A 159 -9.32 0.99 5.53
CA ILE A 159 -9.06 2.43 5.73
C ILE A 159 -9.33 2.74 7.21
N ILE A 160 -8.31 2.56 8.04
CA ILE A 160 -8.47 2.64 9.50
C ILE A 160 -8.70 4.06 10.02
N TYR A 161 -8.40 5.09 9.23
CA TYR A 161 -8.63 6.50 9.56
C TYR A 161 -9.80 7.13 8.81
N ARG A 162 -10.67 6.29 8.21
CA ARG A 162 -11.86 6.75 7.50
C ARG A 162 -12.71 7.63 8.43
N ASN A 163 -13.27 8.71 7.88
CA ASN A 163 -14.07 9.70 8.59
C ASN A 163 -15.06 10.37 7.65
N ASP A 164 -15.93 11.24 8.18
CA ASP A 164 -16.99 11.91 7.42
C ASP A 164 -16.43 12.79 6.29
N GLU A 165 -15.26 13.44 6.49
CA GLU A 165 -14.61 14.23 5.42
C GLU A 165 -14.17 13.34 4.27
N PHE A 166 -13.59 12.17 4.59
CA PHE A 166 -13.24 11.18 3.58
C PHE A 166 -14.48 10.70 2.81
N ASP A 167 -15.57 10.38 3.51
CA ASP A 167 -16.81 9.90 2.89
C ASP A 167 -17.48 10.96 2.03
N ALA A 168 -17.44 12.22 2.46
CA ALA A 168 -17.97 13.35 1.68
C ALA A 168 -17.24 13.52 0.34
N VAL A 169 -15.92 13.29 0.30
CA VAL A 169 -15.17 13.31 -0.96
C VAL A 169 -15.42 12.03 -1.75
N ALA A 170 -15.38 10.86 -1.10
CA ALA A 170 -15.58 9.57 -1.74
C ALA A 170 -16.92 9.48 -2.47
N SER A 171 -17.99 10.06 -1.89
CA SER A 171 -19.33 10.04 -2.50
C SER A 171 -19.42 10.81 -3.82
N LYS A 172 -18.54 11.77 -4.05
CA LYS A 172 -18.48 12.58 -5.29
C LYS A 172 -17.65 11.93 -6.39
N LEU A 173 -16.92 10.84 -6.07
CA LEU A 173 -15.94 10.25 -6.97
C LEU A 173 -16.44 8.93 -7.58
N GLU A 174 -16.12 8.72 -8.84
CA GLU A 174 -16.14 7.42 -9.49
C GLU A 174 -14.77 6.78 -9.38
N PHE A 175 -14.67 5.63 -8.72
CA PHE A 175 -13.43 4.93 -8.45
C PHE A 175 -13.16 3.78 -9.41
N GLY A 176 -11.89 3.34 -9.41
CA GLY A 176 -11.48 2.15 -10.15
C GLY A 176 -11.46 2.31 -11.65
N ILE A 177 -11.45 3.54 -12.14
CA ILE A 177 -11.48 3.91 -13.56
C ILE A 177 -10.14 3.76 -14.27
N PHE A 178 -9.03 3.69 -13.52
CA PHE A 178 -7.70 3.56 -14.08
C PHE A 178 -7.08 2.17 -13.82
N ASP A 179 -6.34 1.69 -14.81
CA ASP A 179 -5.22 0.79 -14.61
C ASP A 179 -3.93 1.59 -14.46
N VAL A 180 -2.86 0.96 -13.99
CA VAL A 180 -1.59 1.63 -13.76
C VAL A 180 -0.43 0.86 -14.35
N PHE A 181 0.45 1.59 -15.06
CA PHE A 181 1.76 1.08 -15.43
C PHE A 181 2.86 1.89 -14.72
N ARG A 182 3.91 1.22 -14.32
CA ARG A 182 5.14 1.81 -13.80
C ARG A 182 6.34 1.18 -14.47
N ASP A 183 7.19 2.01 -15.02
CA ASP A 183 8.45 1.53 -15.60
C ASP A 183 9.40 1.00 -14.50
N ARG A 184 10.19 0.00 -14.86
CA ARG A 184 11.28 -0.56 -14.03
C ARG A 184 12.55 -0.79 -14.85
N GLN A 185 12.55 -0.42 -16.11
CA GLN A 185 13.60 -0.72 -17.08
C GLN A 185 14.46 0.50 -17.39
N ILE A 186 13.88 1.72 -17.31
CA ILE A 186 14.61 2.97 -17.48
C ILE A 186 15.44 3.26 -16.25
N THR A 187 16.75 3.23 -16.40
CA THR A 187 17.72 3.40 -15.33
C THR A 187 18.90 4.27 -15.81
N LYS A 188 19.79 4.63 -14.91
CA LYS A 188 21.05 5.35 -15.24
C LYS A 188 21.91 4.63 -16.31
N LYS A 189 21.68 3.34 -16.56
CA LYS A 189 22.47 2.56 -17.52
C LYS A 189 22.08 2.83 -18.97
N ASN A 190 20.84 3.22 -19.20
CA ASN A 190 20.28 3.46 -20.53
C ASN A 190 19.82 4.91 -20.73
N THR A 191 20.23 5.83 -19.86
CA THR A 191 19.92 7.25 -19.96
C THR A 191 21.19 8.09 -20.00
N VAL A 192 21.12 9.24 -20.66
CA VAL A 192 22.19 10.25 -20.78
C VAL A 192 21.72 11.58 -20.22
N SER A 193 22.68 12.44 -19.80
CA SER A 193 22.39 13.74 -19.18
C SER A 193 22.26 14.90 -20.20
N GLN A 194 22.60 14.65 -21.44
CA GLN A 194 22.53 15.64 -22.52
C GLN A 194 21.51 15.19 -23.57
N ASN A 195 20.81 16.14 -24.14
CA ASN A 195 19.92 15.88 -25.27
C ASN A 195 20.75 15.74 -26.54
N GLU A 196 20.82 14.52 -27.05
CA GLU A 196 21.52 14.17 -28.29
C GLU A 196 20.50 13.88 -29.41
N GLU A 197 20.97 13.81 -30.63
CA GLU A 197 20.13 13.43 -31.78
C GLU A 197 19.48 12.05 -31.53
N ASN A 198 18.19 11.91 -31.83
CA ASN A 198 17.36 10.73 -31.59
C ASN A 198 17.06 10.42 -30.08
N CYS A 199 17.40 11.32 -29.18
CA CYS A 199 17.06 11.16 -27.78
C CYS A 199 15.68 11.75 -27.44
N ILE A 200 14.95 11.04 -26.56
CA ILE A 200 13.68 11.45 -25.99
C ILE A 200 13.88 11.80 -24.51
N ARG A 201 13.21 12.83 -24.06
CA ARG A 201 13.25 13.25 -22.67
C ARG A 201 12.59 12.23 -21.75
N VAL A 202 13.28 11.89 -20.65
CA VAL A 202 12.71 11.07 -19.58
C VAL A 202 12.02 11.99 -18.58
N ILE A 203 10.68 11.89 -18.47
CA ILE A 203 9.92 12.64 -17.47
C ILE A 203 9.99 11.91 -16.11
N LYS A 204 10.31 12.65 -15.08
CA LYS A 204 10.46 12.15 -13.70
C LYS A 204 9.56 12.94 -12.73
N ALA A 205 9.30 12.38 -11.56
CA ALA A 205 8.33 12.94 -10.60
C ALA A 205 8.59 14.42 -10.26
N ARG A 206 9.85 14.87 -10.20
CA ARG A 206 10.19 16.28 -9.91
C ARG A 206 9.92 17.24 -11.07
N ASN A 207 9.79 16.72 -12.30
CA ASN A 207 9.45 17.54 -13.45
C ASN A 207 7.97 17.97 -13.43
N ILE A 208 7.12 17.29 -12.66
CA ILE A 208 5.71 17.61 -12.51
C ILE A 208 5.55 18.39 -11.19
N LEU A 209 5.28 19.69 -11.28
CA LEU A 209 5.07 20.55 -10.10
C LEU A 209 3.74 20.26 -9.39
N ASP A 210 3.57 20.81 -8.20
CA ASP A 210 2.39 20.57 -7.36
C ASP A 210 1.07 21.08 -7.98
N ASP A 211 1.14 22.00 -8.93
CA ASP A 211 0.03 22.55 -9.72
C ASP A 211 -0.21 21.78 -11.04
N GLY A 212 0.62 20.76 -11.33
CA GLY A 212 0.56 20.01 -12.58
C GLY A 212 1.44 20.56 -13.72
N THR A 213 2.09 21.69 -13.53
CA THR A 213 3.01 22.24 -14.55
C THR A 213 4.22 21.34 -14.75
N VAL A 214 4.59 21.09 -16.01
CA VAL A 214 5.80 20.34 -16.35
C VAL A 214 6.94 21.30 -16.63
N ILE A 215 8.07 21.11 -15.97
CA ILE A 215 9.24 21.95 -16.08
C ILE A 215 10.51 21.17 -16.42
N ASP A 216 11.46 21.87 -17.04
CA ASP A 216 12.83 21.41 -17.20
C ASP A 216 13.64 21.73 -15.95
N ILE A 217 14.49 20.78 -15.54
CA ILE A 217 15.36 20.96 -14.37
C ILE A 217 16.81 20.69 -14.80
N PRO A 218 17.62 21.73 -15.06
CA PRO A 218 19.01 21.58 -15.45
C PRO A 218 19.80 20.70 -14.48
N GLY A 219 20.54 19.73 -15.00
CA GLY A 219 21.32 18.77 -14.23
C GLY A 219 20.53 17.63 -13.55
N TYR A 220 19.19 17.66 -13.66
CA TYR A 220 18.31 16.58 -13.20
C TYR A 220 17.68 15.82 -14.36
N ASP A 221 17.36 16.51 -15.46
CA ASP A 221 16.73 15.92 -16.62
C ASP A 221 17.65 14.88 -17.27
N MET A 222 17.04 13.83 -17.77
CA MET A 222 17.73 12.73 -18.45
C MET A 222 17.02 12.49 -19.79
N PHE A 223 17.78 11.90 -20.69
CA PHE A 223 17.32 11.56 -22.02
C PHE A 223 17.64 10.11 -22.33
N ILE A 224 16.92 9.51 -23.26
CA ILE A 224 17.10 8.12 -23.67
C ILE A 224 17.08 8.02 -25.18
N ASP A 225 18.08 7.34 -25.75
CA ASP A 225 18.14 7.04 -27.18
C ASP A 225 16.96 6.16 -27.58
N TYR A 226 16.08 6.67 -28.41
CA TYR A 226 14.86 5.98 -28.83
C TYR A 226 15.16 4.71 -29.63
N GLU A 227 16.06 4.78 -30.59
CA GLU A 227 16.33 3.66 -31.48
C GLU A 227 16.90 2.45 -30.76
N ARG A 228 17.79 2.69 -29.80
CA ARG A 228 18.41 1.64 -28.97
C ARG A 228 17.49 1.05 -27.91
N ASN A 229 16.38 1.72 -27.60
CA ASN A 229 15.53 1.37 -26.45
C ASN A 229 14.07 1.11 -26.83
N GLN A 230 13.73 0.98 -28.11
CA GLN A 230 12.35 0.74 -28.60
C GLN A 230 11.64 -0.46 -27.93
N GLN A 231 12.41 -1.46 -27.48
CA GLN A 231 11.89 -2.67 -26.85
C GLN A 231 11.40 -2.44 -25.39
N LEU A 232 11.70 -1.29 -24.79
CA LEU A 232 11.25 -1.01 -23.41
C LEU A 232 9.75 -0.73 -23.40
N THR A 233 9.06 -1.33 -22.44
CA THR A 233 7.60 -1.21 -22.33
C THR A 233 7.11 0.24 -22.23
N ALA A 234 7.89 1.13 -21.59
CA ALA A 234 7.53 2.53 -21.44
C ALA A 234 7.46 3.29 -22.79
N MET A 235 8.19 2.82 -23.83
CA MET A 235 8.23 3.48 -25.14
C MET A 235 6.88 3.50 -25.87
N GLN A 236 5.99 2.55 -25.59
CA GLN A 236 4.65 2.54 -26.17
C GLN A 236 3.78 3.73 -25.76
N TYR A 237 4.15 4.44 -24.69
CA TYR A 237 3.41 5.59 -24.16
C TYR A 237 3.89 6.95 -24.69
N ILE A 238 4.94 6.96 -25.54
CA ILE A 238 5.39 8.20 -26.16
C ILE A 238 4.29 8.71 -27.10
N ASN A 239 3.92 9.99 -26.93
CA ASN A 239 2.88 10.65 -27.72
C ASN A 239 1.48 10.00 -27.63
N ASP A 240 1.26 9.08 -26.69
CA ASP A 240 -0.09 8.59 -26.41
C ASP A 240 -0.84 9.60 -25.54
N MET A 241 -1.67 10.43 -26.15
CA MET A 241 -2.42 11.48 -25.47
C MET A 241 -3.67 10.97 -24.74
N SER A 242 -3.97 9.67 -24.83
CA SER A 242 -5.09 9.04 -24.11
C SER A 242 -4.76 8.63 -22.66
N ILE A 243 -3.52 8.80 -22.25
CA ILE A 243 -3.03 8.42 -20.92
C ILE A 243 -2.74 9.65 -20.05
N TYR A 244 -2.61 9.40 -18.75
CA TYR A 244 -2.32 10.43 -17.76
C TYR A 244 -1.10 10.05 -16.93
N LEU A 245 -0.41 11.05 -16.40
CA LEU A 245 0.82 10.88 -15.62
C LEU A 245 0.62 11.40 -14.21
N THR A 246 1.14 10.68 -13.23
CA THR A 246 1.17 11.12 -11.83
C THR A 246 2.50 10.74 -11.17
N PRO A 247 3.08 11.58 -10.30
CA PRO A 247 4.22 11.17 -9.49
C PRO A 247 3.90 9.91 -8.69
N ASN A 248 4.75 8.88 -8.83
CA ASN A 248 4.50 7.58 -8.24
C ASN A 248 4.58 7.57 -6.71
N MET A 249 5.54 8.30 -6.14
CA MET A 249 5.70 8.42 -4.68
C MET A 249 5.48 9.87 -4.27
N THR A 250 4.27 10.21 -3.85
CA THR A 250 3.94 11.60 -3.50
C THR A 250 2.98 11.70 -2.34
N TYR A 251 3.20 12.71 -1.50
CA TYR A 251 2.24 13.19 -0.48
C TYR A 251 1.27 14.23 -1.04
N LYS A 252 1.57 14.71 -2.24
CA LYS A 252 0.78 15.71 -2.95
C LYS A 252 0.42 15.11 -4.32
N PRO A 253 -0.65 14.31 -4.36
CA PRO A 253 -1.10 13.71 -5.62
C PRO A 253 -1.46 14.83 -6.60
N ARG A 254 -1.18 14.60 -7.86
CA ARG A 254 -1.56 15.41 -9.00
C ARG A 254 -1.52 14.54 -10.23
N VAL A 255 -2.39 14.82 -11.15
CA VAL A 255 -2.50 14.08 -12.41
C VAL A 255 -2.47 15.08 -13.55
N ILE A 256 -1.70 14.77 -14.57
CA ILE A 256 -1.59 15.58 -15.79
C ILE A 256 -1.87 14.71 -17.03
N ARG A 257 -2.26 15.34 -18.13
CA ARG A 257 -2.23 14.68 -19.44
C ARG A 257 -0.80 14.30 -19.79
N ASN A 258 -0.63 13.28 -20.62
CA ASN A 258 0.68 12.97 -21.17
C ASN A 258 1.24 14.19 -21.94
N VAL A 259 2.54 14.24 -22.07
CA VAL A 259 3.27 15.29 -22.76
C VAL A 259 3.94 14.70 -24.00
N GLU A 260 3.98 15.45 -25.09
CA GLU A 260 4.64 15.01 -26.33
C GLU A 260 6.16 14.81 -26.12
N ASN A 261 6.71 13.84 -26.82
CA ASN A 261 8.14 13.56 -26.85
C ASN A 261 8.77 13.31 -25.47
N VAL A 262 8.03 12.68 -24.55
CA VAL A 262 8.54 12.22 -23.25
C VAL A 262 8.26 10.74 -23.05
N VAL A 263 9.09 10.12 -22.22
CA VAL A 263 8.88 8.76 -21.71
C VAL A 263 8.96 8.77 -20.18
N PRO A 264 7.98 8.18 -19.45
CA PRO A 264 7.99 8.15 -17.99
C PRO A 264 8.98 7.11 -17.45
N ASP A 265 9.76 7.46 -16.44
CA ASP A 265 10.53 6.50 -15.65
C ASP A 265 9.71 5.96 -14.45
N GLY A 266 10.32 5.06 -13.67
CA GLY A 266 9.66 4.44 -12.50
C GLY A 266 9.25 5.41 -11.38
N SER A 267 9.64 6.67 -11.42
CA SER A 267 9.20 7.70 -10.49
C SER A 267 7.87 8.36 -10.87
N VAL A 268 7.38 8.09 -12.10
CA VAL A 268 6.08 8.52 -12.62
C VAL A 268 5.23 7.28 -12.92
N ALA A 269 4.01 7.25 -12.43
CA ALA A 269 3.04 6.24 -12.79
C ALA A 269 2.19 6.72 -13.97
N VAL A 270 1.95 5.83 -14.93
CA VAL A 270 1.05 6.02 -16.04
C VAL A 270 -0.32 5.51 -15.65
N LEU A 271 -1.33 6.35 -15.73
CA LEU A 271 -2.74 6.02 -15.48
C LEU A 271 -3.43 5.80 -16.84
N LEU A 272 -4.03 4.63 -16.98
CA LEU A 272 -4.67 4.15 -18.22
C LEU A 272 -6.18 4.09 -17.97
N PRO A 273 -7.01 4.98 -18.56
CA PRO A 273 -8.46 4.88 -18.44
C PRO A 273 -8.96 3.55 -18.99
N LYS A 274 -9.70 2.77 -18.18
CA LYS A 274 -10.15 1.43 -18.58
C LYS A 274 -11.17 1.42 -19.71
N ASP A 275 -11.95 2.47 -19.84
CA ASP A 275 -13.00 2.64 -20.84
C ASP A 275 -12.63 3.63 -21.96
N GLY A 276 -11.37 4.07 -21.95
CA GLY A 276 -10.86 5.03 -22.96
C GLY A 276 -11.45 6.44 -22.82
N ARG A 277 -12.09 6.77 -21.67
CA ARG A 277 -12.65 8.11 -21.43
C ARG A 277 -11.56 9.18 -21.44
N ASP A 278 -11.93 10.36 -21.90
CA ASP A 278 -11.13 11.57 -21.69
C ASP A 278 -11.49 12.20 -20.34
N ILE A 279 -10.48 12.60 -19.58
CA ILE A 279 -10.64 13.27 -18.28
C ILE A 279 -10.47 14.77 -18.50
N SER A 280 -11.47 15.56 -18.14
CA SER A 280 -11.43 17.01 -18.33
C SER A 280 -10.35 17.68 -17.47
N ASP A 281 -9.90 18.85 -17.88
CA ASP A 281 -8.90 19.62 -17.13
C ASP A 281 -9.42 20.02 -15.74
N GLU A 282 -10.74 20.22 -15.60
CA GLU A 282 -11.37 20.47 -14.30
C GLU A 282 -11.23 19.23 -13.38
N GLN A 283 -11.54 18.03 -13.89
CA GLN A 283 -11.38 16.79 -13.15
C GLN A 283 -9.89 16.53 -12.82
N LEU A 284 -8.95 16.84 -13.70
CA LEU A 284 -7.52 16.73 -13.44
C LEU A 284 -7.06 17.70 -12.37
N SER A 285 -7.55 18.96 -12.40
CA SER A 285 -7.19 19.98 -11.41
C SER A 285 -7.61 19.59 -9.99
N PHE A 286 -8.67 18.81 -9.84
CA PHE A 286 -9.16 18.35 -8.54
C PHE A 286 -8.10 17.52 -7.79
N PHE A 287 -7.30 16.70 -8.48
CA PHE A 287 -6.24 15.91 -7.84
C PHE A 287 -5.18 16.76 -7.12
N ALA A 288 -5.01 18.01 -7.53
CA ALA A 288 -4.05 18.94 -6.91
C ALA A 288 -4.66 19.77 -5.76
N THR A 289 -5.95 19.63 -5.47
CA THR A 289 -6.63 20.39 -4.40
C THR A 289 -6.25 19.87 -3.01
N ASP A 290 -6.42 20.72 -1.99
CA ASP A 290 -6.24 20.31 -0.60
C ASP A 290 -7.32 19.33 -0.14
N GLU A 291 -8.54 19.43 -0.70
CA GLU A 291 -9.64 18.48 -0.46
C GLU A 291 -9.22 17.06 -0.87
N TYR A 292 -8.74 16.90 -2.11
CA TYR A 292 -8.27 15.59 -2.57
C TYR A 292 -7.02 15.11 -1.84
N ARG A 293 -6.09 15.99 -1.48
CA ARG A 293 -4.89 15.63 -0.69
C ARG A 293 -5.24 15.05 0.68
N LYS A 294 -6.19 15.64 1.38
CA LYS A 294 -6.69 15.13 2.68
C LYS A 294 -7.36 13.77 2.50
N PHE A 295 -8.25 13.64 1.52
CA PHE A 295 -8.88 12.38 1.16
C PHE A 295 -7.84 11.29 0.86
N TYR A 296 -6.88 11.58 -0.03
CA TYR A 296 -5.85 10.63 -0.43
C TYR A 296 -4.94 10.23 0.74
N PHE A 297 -4.64 11.15 1.63
CA PHE A 297 -3.85 10.86 2.84
C PHE A 297 -4.57 9.86 3.75
N VAL A 298 -5.87 10.00 3.96
CA VAL A 298 -6.71 9.03 4.69
C VAL A 298 -6.82 7.72 3.93
N ALA A 299 -7.09 7.76 2.62
CA ALA A 299 -7.11 6.59 1.75
C ALA A 299 -5.82 5.76 1.85
N ARG A 300 -4.66 6.40 2.05
CA ARG A 300 -3.36 5.74 2.22
C ARG A 300 -3.02 5.43 3.67
N ASN A 301 -4.03 5.36 4.56
CA ASN A 301 -3.86 5.10 6.00
C ASN A 301 -2.83 6.02 6.67
N MET A 302 -2.76 7.30 6.26
CA MET A 302 -1.79 8.29 6.77
C MET A 302 -0.33 7.80 6.69
N SER A 303 -0.04 6.92 5.72
CA SER A 303 1.28 6.37 5.52
C SER A 303 2.24 7.43 5.01
N THR A 304 3.46 7.39 5.49
CA THR A 304 4.56 8.27 5.07
C THR A 304 5.57 7.54 4.21
N GLN A 305 5.39 6.24 4.07
CA GLN A 305 6.19 5.36 3.20
C GLN A 305 5.25 4.48 2.37
N SER A 306 5.80 3.77 1.41
CA SER A 306 5.05 2.83 0.57
C SER A 306 3.81 3.44 -0.08
N ILE A 307 3.90 4.73 -0.45
CA ILE A 307 2.83 5.45 -1.13
C ILE A 307 2.87 5.29 -2.67
N ASN A 308 3.60 4.28 -3.14
CA ASN A 308 3.60 3.93 -4.56
C ASN A 308 2.18 3.75 -5.08
N VAL A 309 1.93 4.28 -6.28
CA VAL A 309 0.70 3.98 -7.00
C VAL A 309 0.85 2.59 -7.62
N ASP A 310 0.08 1.64 -7.15
CA ASP A 310 0.05 0.26 -7.60
C ASP A 310 -1.37 -0.15 -8.05
N LYS A 311 -1.52 -1.39 -8.51
CA LYS A 311 -2.81 -1.92 -9.00
C LYS A 311 -3.96 -1.82 -7.99
N THR A 312 -3.64 -1.78 -6.69
CA THR A 312 -4.64 -1.69 -5.64
C THR A 312 -4.93 -0.22 -5.30
N SER A 313 -3.90 0.57 -5.11
CA SER A 313 -4.03 1.95 -4.67
C SER A 313 -4.44 2.93 -5.78
N VAL A 314 -4.25 2.57 -7.05
CA VAL A 314 -4.76 3.35 -8.18
C VAL A 314 -6.29 3.48 -8.16
N PHE A 315 -6.98 2.58 -7.46
CA PHE A 315 -8.42 2.67 -7.22
C PHE A 315 -8.86 4.05 -6.72
N PHE A 316 -8.07 4.68 -5.84
CA PHE A 316 -8.39 5.97 -5.24
C PHE A 316 -8.15 7.17 -6.16
N TYR A 317 -7.59 6.98 -7.33
CA TYR A 317 -7.55 8.00 -8.37
C TYR A 317 -8.92 8.04 -9.08
N GLY A 318 -9.96 8.41 -8.32
CA GLY A 318 -11.30 8.59 -8.83
C GLY A 318 -11.49 10.00 -9.40
N VAL A 319 -12.34 10.12 -10.41
CA VAL A 319 -12.75 11.42 -10.96
C VAL A 319 -14.10 11.81 -10.42
N LYS A 320 -14.36 13.13 -10.35
CA LYS A 320 -15.68 13.62 -10.01
C LYS A 320 -16.72 13.05 -10.99
N ARG A 321 -17.82 12.60 -10.45
CA ARG A 321 -18.98 12.25 -11.27
C ARG A 321 -19.48 13.53 -11.94
N ASP A 322 -19.87 13.40 -13.21
CA ASP A 322 -20.56 14.50 -13.87
C ASP A 322 -21.86 14.75 -13.09
N ASP A 323 -22.05 15.98 -12.64
CA ASP A 323 -23.27 16.36 -11.92
C ASP A 323 -24.46 16.11 -12.85
N GLU A 324 -25.44 15.33 -12.35
CA GLU A 324 -26.75 15.21 -12.97
C GLU A 324 -27.48 16.56 -12.97
#